data_c315f5c79177d6659d61551a49211174
#
_entry.id   c315f5c79177d6659d61551a49211174
#
_cell.length_a   1.000
_cell.length_b   1.000
_cell.length_c   1.000
_cell.angle_alpha   90.00
_cell.angle_beta   90.00
_cell.angle_gamma   90.00
#
_symmetry.space_group_name_H-M   'P 1'
#
loop_
_entity.id
_entity.type
_entity.pdbx_description
1 polymer ?
#
loop_
_entity_poly.entity_id
_entity_poly.type
_entity_poly.pdbx_seq_one_letter_code
_entity_poly.pdbx_strand_id
1 'polypeptide(L)'
;CHGVVAILTGSIGIFYSSVLRRSTVSTVCSYVTVVALTAGTMAVNLFAYRMALRAANSYASNLNASEMASSGILRYLFLFNPAVSFYNVINGQAGSGDMRKWFEPLFGVFPDNAITAHWTACSLILQCILAMVLIAAAIWAITPGKWNRHGKNKGKDNR
;
A
#
# COMPACT_ATOMS: atom_id res chain seq x y z
N CYS A 1 -14.54 -3.56 -6.88
CA CYS A 1 -13.58 -2.73 -6.16
C CYS A 1 -13.68 -2.88 -4.66
N HIS A 2 -14.87 -2.70 -4.08
CA HIS A 2 -15.07 -2.83 -2.63
C HIS A 2 -14.63 -4.19 -2.09
N GLY A 3 -14.85 -5.28 -2.85
CA GLY A 3 -14.43 -6.61 -2.44
C GLY A 3 -12.91 -6.74 -2.29
N VAL A 4 -12.11 -6.13 -3.16
CA VAL A 4 -10.64 -6.19 -3.07
C VAL A 4 -10.12 -5.44 -1.84
N VAL A 5 -10.68 -4.27 -1.55
CA VAL A 5 -10.33 -3.50 -0.33
C VAL A 5 -10.71 -4.29 0.92
N ALA A 6 -11.88 -4.95 0.93
CA ALA A 6 -12.31 -5.79 2.05
C ALA A 6 -11.39 -7.02 2.21
N ILE A 7 -10.97 -7.65 1.12
CA ILE A 7 -10.02 -8.77 1.14
C ILE A 7 -8.66 -8.30 1.68
N LEU A 8 -8.16 -7.15 1.24
CA LEU A 8 -6.90 -6.61 1.72
C LEU A 8 -6.94 -6.30 3.22
N THR A 9 -7.96 -5.59 3.70
CA THR A 9 -8.11 -5.27 5.13
C THR A 9 -8.34 -6.52 5.96
N GLY A 10 -9.12 -7.48 5.45
CA GLY A 10 -9.32 -8.78 6.09
C GLY A 10 -8.02 -9.59 6.18
N SER A 11 -7.20 -9.61 5.14
CA SER A 11 -5.90 -10.32 5.15
C SER A 11 -4.91 -9.72 6.14
N ILE A 12 -4.90 -8.39 6.32
CA ILE A 12 -4.13 -7.71 7.37
C ILE A 12 -4.59 -8.19 8.75
N GLY A 13 -5.92 -8.26 8.98
CA GLY A 13 -6.49 -8.76 10.23
C GLY A 13 -6.11 -10.21 10.53
N ILE A 14 -6.20 -11.09 9.53
CA ILE A 14 -5.83 -12.51 9.65
C ILE A 14 -4.32 -12.64 9.95
N PHE A 15 -3.49 -11.88 9.26
CA PHE A 15 -2.04 -11.88 9.49
C PHE A 15 -1.71 -11.50 10.93
N TYR A 16 -2.23 -10.38 11.44
CA TYR A 16 -1.98 -9.99 12.83
C TYR A 16 -2.59 -10.96 13.85
N SER A 17 -3.75 -11.53 13.56
CA SER A 17 -4.36 -12.56 14.41
C SER A 17 -3.51 -13.84 14.48
N SER A 18 -2.80 -14.18 13.41
CA SER A 18 -1.92 -15.35 13.37
C SER A 18 -0.60 -15.15 14.10
N VAL A 19 -0.08 -13.91 14.10
CA VAL A 19 1.21 -13.56 14.71
C VAL A 19 1.06 -13.19 16.18
N LEU A 20 -0.01 -12.46 16.55
CA LEU A 20 -0.23 -11.94 17.88
C LEU A 20 -1.18 -12.84 18.66
N ARG A 21 -0.73 -13.34 19.82
CA ARG A 21 -1.52 -14.22 20.70
C ARG A 21 -2.68 -13.51 21.42
N ARG A 22 -2.73 -12.18 21.41
CA ARG A 22 -3.75 -11.37 22.07
C ARG A 22 -4.66 -10.73 21.04
N SER A 23 -5.94 -11.05 21.08
CA SER A 23 -6.97 -10.57 20.18
C SER A 23 -7.05 -9.03 20.11
N THR A 24 -7.06 -8.36 21.26
CA THR A 24 -7.16 -6.89 21.33
C THR A 24 -5.98 -6.20 20.64
N VAL A 25 -4.76 -6.70 20.87
CA VAL A 25 -3.55 -6.14 20.26
C VAL A 25 -3.57 -6.35 18.75
N SER A 26 -4.01 -7.52 18.27
CA SER A 26 -4.16 -7.81 16.84
C SER A 26 -5.09 -6.82 16.16
N THR A 27 -6.24 -6.55 16.75
CA THR A 27 -7.23 -5.61 16.21
C THR A 27 -6.64 -4.18 16.12
N VAL A 28 -6.00 -3.70 17.18
CA VAL A 28 -5.38 -2.38 17.21
C VAL A 28 -4.28 -2.29 16.14
N CYS A 29 -3.39 -3.28 16.05
CA CYS A 29 -2.34 -3.30 15.04
C CYS A 29 -2.90 -3.30 13.61
N SER A 30 -4.00 -4.01 13.36
CA SER A 30 -4.66 -4.02 12.05
C SER A 30 -5.16 -2.62 11.68
N TYR A 31 -5.85 -1.93 12.58
CA TYR A 31 -6.31 -0.56 12.34
C TYR A 31 -5.15 0.42 12.13
N VAL A 32 -4.13 0.36 12.98
CA VAL A 32 -2.93 1.21 12.86
C VAL A 32 -2.27 0.98 11.51
N THR A 33 -2.16 -0.27 11.04
CA THR A 33 -1.55 -0.58 9.74
C THR A 33 -2.37 -0.02 8.59
N VAL A 34 -3.69 -0.14 8.61
CA VAL A 34 -4.57 0.41 7.56
C VAL A 34 -4.47 1.94 7.53
N VAL A 35 -4.49 2.58 8.70
CA VAL A 35 -4.32 4.05 8.81
C VAL A 35 -2.94 4.47 8.33
N ALA A 36 -1.89 3.78 8.75
CA ALA A 36 -0.52 4.06 8.32
C ALA A 36 -0.33 3.88 6.81
N LEU A 37 -0.92 2.84 6.23
CA LEU A 37 -0.89 2.63 4.78
C LEU A 37 -1.61 3.76 4.04
N THR A 38 -2.76 4.19 4.53
CA THR A 38 -3.59 5.23 3.89
C THR A 38 -2.99 6.62 4.07
N ALA A 39 -2.78 7.05 5.31
CA ALA A 39 -2.25 8.37 5.63
C ALA A 39 -0.76 8.48 5.34
N GLY A 40 0.02 7.42 5.56
CA GLY A 40 1.46 7.39 5.32
C GLY A 40 1.79 7.57 3.84
N THR A 41 1.12 6.88 2.93
CA THR A 41 1.34 7.06 1.49
C THR A 41 0.99 8.48 1.03
N MET A 42 -0.07 9.08 1.57
CA MET A 42 -0.42 10.47 1.32
C MET A 42 0.66 11.43 1.82
N ALA A 43 1.10 11.25 3.07
CA ALA A 43 2.13 12.09 3.69
C ALA A 43 3.46 12.03 2.94
N VAL A 44 3.92 10.82 2.57
CA VAL A 44 5.17 10.62 1.82
C VAL A 44 5.11 11.31 0.46
N ASN A 45 4.01 11.16 -0.27
CA ASN A 45 3.85 11.81 -1.58
C ASN A 45 3.77 13.34 -1.46
N LEU A 46 3.03 13.85 -0.47
CA LEU A 46 2.95 15.30 -0.22
C LEU A 46 4.31 15.87 0.16
N PHE A 47 5.06 15.18 1.02
CA PHE A 47 6.41 15.59 1.39
C PHE A 47 7.35 15.61 0.18
N ALA A 48 7.36 14.55 -0.62
CA ALA A 48 8.16 14.47 -1.83
C ALA A 48 7.83 15.59 -2.84
N TYR A 49 6.54 15.86 -3.05
CA TYR A 49 6.10 16.97 -3.88
C TYR A 49 6.58 18.33 -3.36
N ARG A 50 6.45 18.56 -2.03
CA ARG A 50 6.93 19.81 -1.42
C ARG A 50 8.45 19.99 -1.55
N MET A 51 9.21 18.91 -1.44
CA MET A 51 10.66 18.95 -1.65
C MET A 51 11.01 19.23 -3.12
N ALA A 52 10.31 18.57 -4.06
CA ALA A 52 10.48 18.83 -5.50
C ALA A 52 10.13 20.28 -5.86
N LEU A 53 9.08 20.84 -5.28
CA LEU A 53 8.67 22.22 -5.48
C LEU A 53 9.73 23.21 -4.96
N ARG A 54 10.31 22.94 -3.79
CA ARG A 54 11.41 23.76 -3.25
C ARG A 54 12.64 23.72 -4.15
N ALA A 55 13.00 22.53 -4.62
CA ALA A 55 14.11 22.37 -5.57
C ALA A 55 13.83 23.14 -6.87
N ALA A 56 12.64 22.97 -7.48
CA ALA A 56 12.26 23.67 -8.69
C ALA A 56 12.32 25.20 -8.51
N ASN A 57 11.83 25.73 -7.40
CA ASN A 57 11.88 27.18 -7.12
C ASN A 57 13.32 27.72 -6.95
N SER A 58 14.29 26.87 -6.53
CA SER A 58 15.68 27.32 -6.42
C SER A 58 16.43 27.31 -7.75
N TYR A 59 15.97 26.53 -8.74
CA TYR A 59 16.63 26.46 -10.06
C TYR A 59 15.94 27.32 -11.13
N ALA A 60 14.66 27.63 -10.98
CA ALA A 60 13.86 28.31 -11.99
C ALA A 60 13.38 29.69 -11.49
N SER A 61 14.18 30.74 -11.76
CA SER A 61 13.75 32.11 -11.49
C SER A 61 12.65 32.63 -12.43
N ASN A 62 12.34 31.95 -13.55
CA ASN A 62 11.45 32.46 -14.60
C ASN A 62 10.46 31.45 -15.20
N LEU A 63 10.33 30.24 -14.65
CA LEU A 63 9.39 29.23 -15.14
C LEU A 63 8.43 28.83 -14.05
N ASN A 64 7.19 28.46 -14.43
CA ASN A 64 6.17 27.95 -13.48
C ASN A 64 6.68 26.66 -12.80
N ALA A 65 7.35 26.83 -11.66
CA ALA A 65 7.96 25.74 -10.90
C ALA A 65 6.96 24.62 -10.52
N SER A 66 5.67 24.99 -10.40
CA SER A 66 4.59 24.05 -10.13
C SER A 66 4.32 23.05 -11.28
N GLU A 67 4.55 23.45 -12.52
CA GLU A 67 4.37 22.57 -13.70
C GLU A 67 5.49 21.53 -13.83
N MET A 68 6.68 21.82 -13.31
CA MET A 68 7.83 20.92 -13.35
C MET A 68 7.95 20.04 -12.10
N ALA A 69 7.36 20.44 -10.99
CA ALA A 69 7.45 19.72 -9.74
C ALA A 69 6.52 18.50 -9.73
N SER A 70 7.05 17.36 -9.34
CA SER A 70 6.31 16.11 -9.25
C SER A 70 6.88 15.23 -8.14
N SER A 71 6.03 14.43 -7.50
CA SER A 71 6.47 13.47 -6.48
C SER A 71 7.33 12.30 -7.05
N GLY A 72 7.62 12.31 -8.34
CA GLY A 72 8.47 11.32 -8.98
C GLY A 72 7.91 9.90 -8.89
N ILE A 73 8.79 8.93 -8.64
CA ILE A 73 8.44 7.51 -8.52
C ILE A 73 7.55 7.22 -7.29
N LEU A 74 7.60 8.05 -6.25
CA LEU A 74 6.86 7.85 -5.01
C LEU A 74 5.33 7.91 -5.20
N ARG A 75 4.85 8.53 -6.30
CA ARG A 75 3.42 8.52 -6.65
C ARG A 75 2.86 7.11 -6.86
N TYR A 76 3.68 6.15 -7.31
CA TYR A 76 3.23 4.76 -7.48
C TYR A 76 2.91 4.05 -6.16
N LEU A 77 3.31 4.61 -5.01
CA LEU A 77 2.86 4.15 -3.70
C LEU A 77 1.34 4.27 -3.54
N PHE A 78 0.70 5.18 -4.27
CA PHE A 78 -0.76 5.29 -4.28
C PHE A 78 -1.48 4.06 -4.83
N LEU A 79 -0.80 3.22 -5.61
CA LEU A 79 -1.36 1.95 -6.07
C LEU A 79 -1.64 0.97 -4.91
N PHE A 80 -0.86 1.06 -3.84
CA PHE A 80 -1.08 0.27 -2.63
C PHE A 80 -2.14 0.87 -1.70
N ASN A 81 -2.53 2.14 -1.93
CA ASN A 81 -3.46 2.84 -1.06
C ASN A 81 -4.92 2.48 -1.40
N PRO A 82 -5.63 1.76 -0.52
CA PRO A 82 -7.01 1.36 -0.77
C PRO A 82 -7.97 2.55 -0.87
N ALA A 83 -7.68 3.66 -0.14
CA ALA A 83 -8.52 4.86 -0.19
C ALA A 83 -8.44 5.58 -1.54
N VAL A 84 -7.26 5.62 -2.15
CA VAL A 84 -7.08 6.22 -3.49
C VAL A 84 -7.81 5.40 -4.55
N SER A 85 -7.72 4.07 -4.48
CA SER A 85 -8.44 3.17 -5.39
C SER A 85 -9.95 3.32 -5.24
N PHE A 86 -10.44 3.40 -4.00
CA PHE A 86 -11.85 3.61 -3.70
C PHE A 86 -12.36 4.95 -4.23
N TYR A 87 -11.61 6.03 -3.97
CA TYR A 87 -11.92 7.35 -4.46
C TYR A 87 -11.99 7.41 -5.99
N ASN A 88 -11.01 6.79 -6.67
CA ASN A 88 -10.96 6.76 -8.14
C ASN A 88 -12.20 6.06 -8.75
N VAL A 89 -12.66 4.98 -8.12
CA VAL A 89 -13.87 4.27 -8.56
C VAL A 89 -15.13 5.11 -8.36
N ILE A 90 -15.29 5.74 -7.20
CA ILE A 90 -16.43 6.63 -6.96
C ILE A 90 -16.43 7.79 -7.94
N ASN A 91 -15.27 8.42 -8.15
CA ASN A 91 -15.16 9.54 -9.07
C ASN A 91 -15.41 9.12 -10.53
N GLY A 92 -15.03 7.90 -10.90
CA GLY A 92 -15.34 7.31 -12.20
C GLY A 92 -16.84 7.03 -12.42
N GLN A 93 -17.57 6.75 -11.34
CA GLN A 93 -19.03 6.52 -11.40
C GLN A 93 -19.86 7.80 -11.32
N ALA A 94 -19.41 8.77 -10.53
CA ALA A 94 -20.15 10.00 -10.22
C ALA A 94 -19.72 11.24 -11.01
N GLY A 95 -18.59 11.18 -11.72
CA GLY A 95 -17.99 12.33 -12.39
C GLY A 95 -17.23 12.01 -13.66
N SER A 96 -16.27 12.85 -14.01
CA SER A 96 -15.45 12.74 -15.23
C SER A 96 -14.48 11.56 -15.25
N GLY A 97 -14.36 10.80 -14.17
CA GLY A 97 -13.45 9.66 -14.06
C GLY A 97 -11.95 10.00 -14.05
N ASP A 98 -11.63 11.28 -14.18
CA ASP A 98 -10.25 11.73 -14.29
C ASP A 98 -9.62 11.95 -12.91
N MET A 99 -8.80 10.99 -12.51
CA MET A 99 -8.03 11.06 -11.26
C MET A 99 -7.09 12.27 -11.23
N ARG A 100 -6.60 12.73 -12.40
CA ARG A 100 -5.62 13.81 -12.52
C ARG A 100 -6.12 15.11 -11.92
N LYS A 101 -7.38 15.48 -12.17
CA LYS A 101 -7.98 16.76 -11.73
C LYS A 101 -7.86 17.00 -10.23
N TRP A 102 -7.91 15.97 -9.42
CA TRP A 102 -7.85 16.09 -7.96
C TRP A 102 -6.46 15.89 -7.37
N PHE A 103 -5.64 15.04 -8.00
CA PHE A 103 -4.32 14.71 -7.48
C PHE A 103 -3.21 15.63 -8.00
N GLU A 104 -3.33 16.14 -9.22
CA GLU A 104 -2.34 17.05 -9.79
C GLU A 104 -2.09 18.32 -8.94
N PRO A 105 -3.11 19.00 -8.39
CA PRO A 105 -2.88 20.19 -7.55
C PRO A 105 -2.13 19.87 -6.25
N LEU A 106 -2.21 18.62 -5.77
CA LEU A 106 -1.63 18.21 -4.48
C LEU A 106 -0.27 17.51 -4.64
N PHE A 107 -0.05 16.81 -5.75
CA PHE A 107 1.08 15.90 -5.92
C PHE A 107 1.86 16.11 -7.22
N GLY A 108 1.49 17.12 -8.01
CA GLY A 108 2.10 17.46 -9.29
C GLY A 108 1.65 16.57 -10.45
N VAL A 109 2.16 16.91 -11.64
CA VAL A 109 1.75 16.30 -12.91
C VAL A 109 2.00 14.80 -12.96
N PHE A 110 0.99 14.04 -13.35
CA PHE A 110 1.08 12.59 -13.57
C PHE A 110 1.57 12.31 -15.00
N PRO A 111 2.56 11.42 -15.20
CA PRO A 111 3.02 11.05 -16.53
C PRO A 111 1.93 10.27 -17.27
N ASP A 112 1.94 10.42 -18.57
CA ASP A 112 1.00 9.72 -19.46
C ASP A 112 1.60 8.35 -19.86
N ASN A 113 1.42 7.37 -18.94
CA ASN A 113 1.92 6.00 -19.09
C ASN A 113 0.76 5.00 -19.09
N ALA A 114 1.00 3.80 -19.60
CA ALA A 114 0.02 2.70 -19.56
C ALA A 114 -0.50 2.40 -18.15
N ILE A 115 0.33 2.55 -17.11
CA ILE A 115 -0.05 2.39 -15.71
C ILE A 115 -1.05 3.47 -15.29
N THR A 116 -0.85 4.70 -15.74
CA THR A 116 -1.75 5.82 -15.42
C THR A 116 -3.08 5.69 -16.16
N ALA A 117 -3.04 5.20 -17.41
CA ALA A 117 -4.24 4.93 -18.20
C ALA A 117 -5.12 3.82 -17.58
N HIS A 118 -4.49 2.80 -16.98
CA HIS A 118 -5.18 1.68 -16.36
C HIS A 118 -4.99 1.65 -14.83
N TRP A 119 -4.94 2.82 -14.20
CA TRP A 119 -4.61 2.97 -12.78
C TRP A 119 -5.44 2.07 -11.86
N THR A 120 -6.76 2.05 -12.05
CA THR A 120 -7.67 1.26 -11.23
C THR A 120 -7.37 -0.23 -11.33
N ALA A 121 -7.17 -0.74 -12.54
CA ALA A 121 -6.87 -2.16 -12.77
C ALA A 121 -5.51 -2.55 -12.15
N CYS A 122 -4.48 -1.74 -12.38
CA CYS A 122 -3.15 -1.96 -11.80
C CYS A 122 -3.18 -1.94 -10.26
N SER A 123 -3.91 -1.00 -9.67
CA SER A 123 -4.05 -0.89 -8.22
C SER A 123 -4.78 -2.11 -7.64
N LEU A 124 -5.87 -2.58 -8.27
CA LEU A 124 -6.60 -3.75 -7.82
C LEU A 124 -5.75 -5.02 -7.89
N ILE A 125 -5.01 -5.22 -8.98
CA ILE A 125 -4.10 -6.37 -9.12
C ILE A 125 -3.03 -6.35 -8.03
N LEU A 126 -2.41 -5.19 -7.80
CA LEU A 126 -1.36 -5.04 -6.81
C LEU A 126 -1.87 -5.27 -5.38
N GLN A 127 -3.06 -4.79 -5.06
CA GLN A 127 -3.72 -5.03 -3.77
C GLN A 127 -4.09 -6.51 -3.59
N CYS A 128 -4.53 -7.20 -4.64
CA CYS A 128 -4.76 -8.64 -4.59
C CYS A 128 -3.47 -9.43 -4.34
N ILE A 129 -2.37 -9.06 -5.01
CA ILE A 129 -1.07 -9.68 -4.78
C ILE A 129 -0.63 -9.47 -3.33
N LEU A 130 -0.75 -8.25 -2.81
CA LEU A 130 -0.41 -7.94 -1.43
C LEU A 130 -1.25 -8.76 -0.43
N ALA A 131 -2.55 -8.88 -0.67
CA ALA A 131 -3.44 -9.70 0.15
C ALA A 131 -3.03 -11.17 0.15
N MET A 132 -2.70 -11.74 -1.02
CA MET A 132 -2.20 -13.12 -1.13
C MET A 132 -0.89 -13.33 -0.38
N VAL A 133 0.04 -12.39 -0.47
CA VAL A 133 1.32 -12.45 0.28
C VAL A 133 1.07 -12.44 1.79
N LEU A 134 0.16 -11.58 2.27
CA LEU A 134 -0.19 -11.53 3.70
C LEU A 134 -0.85 -12.82 4.18
N ILE A 135 -1.74 -13.42 3.39
CA ILE A 135 -2.37 -14.71 3.72
C ILE A 135 -1.31 -15.82 3.74
N ALA A 136 -0.42 -15.87 2.76
CA ALA A 136 0.67 -16.84 2.73
C ALA A 136 1.60 -16.70 3.94
N ALA A 137 1.93 -15.46 4.33
CA ALA A 137 2.72 -15.17 5.52
C ALA A 137 1.97 -15.60 6.81
N ALA A 138 0.65 -15.40 6.89
CA ALA A 138 -0.18 -15.85 7.99
C ALA A 138 -0.16 -17.39 8.11
N ILE A 139 -0.33 -18.11 7.00
CA ILE A 139 -0.26 -19.58 6.95
C ILE A 139 1.12 -20.05 7.41
N TRP A 140 2.17 -19.42 6.93
CA TRP A 140 3.54 -19.76 7.33
C TRP A 140 3.78 -19.53 8.82
N ALA A 141 3.23 -18.46 9.40
CA ALA A 141 3.33 -18.15 10.83
C ALA A 141 2.59 -19.17 11.72
N ILE A 142 1.49 -19.75 11.23
CA ILE A 142 0.70 -20.75 11.97
C ILE A 142 1.29 -22.16 11.83
N THR A 143 1.99 -22.45 10.73
CA THR A 143 2.54 -23.79 10.49
C THR A 143 3.75 -24.02 11.41
N PRO A 144 3.63 -24.80 12.48
CA PRO A 144 4.76 -25.09 13.37
C PRO A 144 5.79 -25.88 12.59
N GLY A 145 6.99 -25.33 12.51
CA GLY A 145 8.08 -25.91 11.75
C GLY A 145 8.31 -27.38 12.08
N LYS A 146 8.17 -28.26 11.10
CA LYS A 146 8.53 -29.66 11.16
C LYS A 146 10.01 -29.90 11.50
N TRP A 147 10.78 -28.86 11.70
CA TRP A 147 12.24 -28.95 11.81
C TRP A 147 12.73 -29.44 13.18
N ASN A 148 11.93 -29.41 14.23
CA ASN A 148 12.39 -29.84 15.57
C ASN A 148 12.09 -31.31 15.91
N ARG A 149 11.57 -32.12 14.97
CA ARG A 149 11.31 -33.55 15.23
C ARG A 149 12.50 -34.49 14.99
N HIS A 150 13.55 -34.04 14.31
CA HIS A 150 14.72 -34.88 14.05
C HIS A 150 15.79 -34.87 15.14
N GLY A 151 15.72 -33.99 16.12
CA GLY A 151 16.72 -33.90 17.20
C GLY A 151 16.45 -34.79 18.43
N LYS A 152 15.24 -35.35 18.59
CA LYS A 152 14.87 -36.07 19.82
C LYS A 152 15.03 -37.59 19.80
N ASN A 153 15.34 -38.21 18.66
CA ASN A 153 15.47 -39.67 18.57
C ASN A 153 16.92 -40.19 18.67
N LYS A 154 17.93 -39.34 18.85
CA LYS A 154 19.33 -39.82 19.02
C LYS A 154 19.78 -40.01 20.47
N GLY A 155 18.89 -39.81 21.45
CA GLY A 155 19.25 -39.91 22.87
C GLY A 155 18.71 -41.15 23.62
N LYS A 156 18.12 -42.18 22.95
CA LYS A 156 17.48 -43.32 23.67
C LYS A 156 18.12 -44.68 23.40
N ASP A 157 19.24 -44.70 22.71
CA ASP A 157 19.87 -46.01 22.36
C ASP A 157 21.22 -46.28 23.08
N ASN A 158 21.45 -45.62 24.20
CA ASN A 158 22.60 -45.95 25.05
C ASN A 158 22.17 -45.98 26.52
N ARG A 159 21.41 -47.05 26.91
CA ARG A 159 21.36 -47.60 28.28
C ARG A 159 21.06 -49.07 28.22
#